data_a20fcf2c95374f13ae3b22e72e9bcbd1
#
_entry.id   a20fcf2c95374f13ae3b22e72e9bcbd1
#
_cell.length_a   1.000
_cell.length_b   1.000
_cell.length_c   1.000
_cell.angle_alpha   90.00
_cell.angle_beta   90.00
_cell.angle_gamma   90.00
#
_symmetry.space_group_name_H-M   'P 1'
#
loop_
_entity.id
_entity.type
_entity.pdbx_description
1 polymer ?
#
loop_
_entity_poly.entity_id
_entity_poly.type
_entity_poly.pdbx_seq_one_letter_code
_entity_poly.pdbx_strand_id
1 'polypeptide(L)'
;MGQIIGEGITFDDVLLEPCYSEVVGNQVDITTYLTKTIKLNIPVMSAGMDTVTEHRMAIAMARQGGIGIIHKNMSIEQQAEEVDKVKRSENGVITDPFSLSPEHTLADADALMAKFRISGVPITEGKKLVGIITNRDLKFETDFSKKIKECMTSKGLVTAKEGITLEEAKKILAKARKEKLPIVDDDFNLKGLITIKDIEKSIKYPLAAKDSQGRLLVGAGIGITANCLDRVEALVNANVDVVVLDSAHGHSANVIRCLKMIKEKYPELPVIAGNVATGAGTRALIEAGADAVKVGIGPGSICTTRIVAGIGVPQVTAIMECYKVAKEYGIPIIADGGIKYSGEITKAIAAGGSVCMMGSMFAGCDEAPGDFELFQGRKYKVYRGMGSIAAMENGSKDRYFQADAKKLVPEGVEGRVAYKGSVEDTIFQLMGGLRSGMGYCGCRTIEELKENGRFIKISAAALRESHPHDIQITKEAPNYFTDQK
;
A
#
# COMPACT_ATOMS: atom_id res chain seq x y z
N MET A 1 -20.50 25.93 27.74
CA MET A 1 -21.52 25.89 26.67
C MET A 1 -20.81 25.61 25.34
N GLY A 2 -21.28 24.63 24.57
CA GLY A 2 -20.70 24.33 23.26
C GLY A 2 -20.82 25.49 22.27
N GLN A 3 -19.91 25.58 21.32
CA GLN A 3 -19.88 26.64 20.31
C GLN A 3 -19.95 26.04 18.90
N ILE A 4 -20.67 26.74 17.99
CA ILE A 4 -20.60 26.46 16.54
C ILE A 4 -19.38 27.25 16.01
N ILE A 5 -18.34 26.52 15.55
CA ILE A 5 -17.05 27.09 15.12
C ILE A 5 -16.96 27.29 13.60
N GLY A 6 -17.89 26.73 12.84
CA GLY A 6 -17.88 26.83 11.39
C GLY A 6 -18.85 25.88 10.71
N GLU A 7 -18.77 25.85 9.39
CA GLU A 7 -19.50 24.94 8.50
C GLU A 7 -18.52 23.91 7.92
N GLY A 8 -18.89 22.62 7.96
CA GLY A 8 -18.08 21.55 7.40
C GLY A 8 -18.52 21.17 5.98
N ILE A 9 -17.56 20.88 5.11
CA ILE A 9 -17.75 20.56 3.69
C ILE A 9 -17.17 19.19 3.39
N THR A 10 -17.95 18.34 2.70
CA THR A 10 -17.48 17.04 2.18
C THR A 10 -17.38 17.05 0.65
N PHE A 11 -16.97 15.92 0.08
CA PHE A 11 -16.78 15.82 -1.39
C PHE A 11 -18.06 16.08 -2.20
N ASP A 12 -19.22 15.70 -1.66
CA ASP A 12 -20.51 15.91 -2.31
C ASP A 12 -20.99 17.39 -2.27
N ASP A 13 -20.37 18.25 -1.46
CA ASP A 13 -20.72 19.65 -1.32
C ASP A 13 -19.98 20.58 -2.29
N VAL A 14 -19.01 20.06 -3.05
CA VAL A 14 -18.12 20.87 -3.89
C VAL A 14 -17.84 20.23 -5.24
N LEU A 15 -17.56 21.08 -6.23
CA LEU A 15 -16.92 20.72 -7.50
C LEU A 15 -15.66 21.56 -7.67
N LEU A 16 -14.71 21.08 -8.47
CA LEU A 16 -13.57 21.87 -8.93
C LEU A 16 -13.99 22.67 -10.16
N GLU A 17 -13.63 23.94 -10.18
CA GLU A 17 -13.87 24.83 -11.32
C GLU A 17 -12.88 24.48 -12.45
N PRO A 18 -13.35 24.29 -13.70
CA PRO A 18 -12.47 24.10 -14.84
C PRO A 18 -11.71 25.40 -15.14
N CYS A 19 -10.42 25.26 -15.45
CA CYS A 19 -9.53 26.38 -15.75
C CYS A 19 -8.96 26.26 -17.17
N TYR A 20 -8.36 27.34 -17.67
CA TYR A 20 -7.58 27.27 -18.92
C TYR A 20 -6.50 26.20 -18.78
N SER A 21 -6.39 25.35 -19.81
CA SER A 21 -5.48 24.21 -19.79
C SER A 21 -4.71 24.09 -21.10
N GLU A 22 -3.40 23.93 -20.96
CA GLU A 22 -2.49 23.49 -22.03
C GLU A 22 -2.04 22.05 -21.84
N VAL A 23 -2.70 21.31 -20.91
CA VAL A 23 -2.31 19.97 -20.49
C VAL A 23 -3.42 19.00 -20.81
N VAL A 24 -3.06 17.88 -21.47
CA VAL A 24 -3.96 16.73 -21.65
C VAL A 24 -3.61 15.62 -20.66
N GLY A 25 -4.59 14.77 -20.35
CA GLY A 25 -4.48 13.80 -19.26
C GLY A 25 -3.25 12.89 -19.30
N ASN A 26 -2.70 12.56 -20.48
CA ASN A 26 -1.49 11.76 -20.61
C ASN A 26 -0.16 12.52 -20.36
N GLN A 27 -0.23 13.85 -20.23
CA GLN A 27 0.92 14.73 -19.98
C GLN A 27 1.08 15.12 -18.50
N VAL A 28 0.11 14.74 -17.64
CA VAL A 28 0.18 15.05 -16.22
C VAL A 28 1.07 14.06 -15.47
N ASP A 29 1.84 14.59 -14.53
CA ASP A 29 2.62 13.81 -13.57
C ASP A 29 1.82 13.64 -12.27
N ILE A 30 1.43 12.41 -11.96
CA ILE A 30 0.69 12.06 -10.75
C ILE A 30 1.58 11.48 -9.65
N THR A 31 2.90 11.58 -9.80
CA THR A 31 3.83 11.20 -8.74
C THR A 31 3.68 12.10 -7.52
N THR A 32 3.89 11.55 -6.35
CA THR A 32 3.69 12.26 -5.08
C THR A 32 4.62 11.73 -3.99
N TYR A 33 4.66 12.41 -2.86
CA TYR A 33 5.39 11.97 -1.68
C TYR A 33 4.43 11.45 -0.60
N LEU A 34 4.66 10.20 -0.17
CA LEU A 34 3.97 9.60 0.98
C LEU A 34 4.52 10.13 2.30
N THR A 35 5.84 10.27 2.35
CA THR A 35 6.61 10.91 3.43
C THR A 35 7.68 11.79 2.79
N LYS A 36 8.49 12.52 3.55
CA LYS A 36 9.61 13.29 2.98
C LYS A 36 10.61 12.44 2.19
N THR A 37 10.68 11.15 2.47
CA THR A 37 11.68 10.23 1.90
C THR A 37 11.10 9.17 0.98
N ILE A 38 9.79 8.91 1.03
CA ILE A 38 9.14 7.89 0.22
C ILE A 38 8.31 8.56 -0.88
N LYS A 39 8.71 8.33 -2.13
CA LYS A 39 7.98 8.76 -3.33
C LYS A 39 7.11 7.62 -3.84
N LEU A 40 5.87 7.94 -4.25
CA LEU A 40 4.96 7.04 -4.95
C LEU A 40 4.76 7.51 -6.39
N ASN A 41 4.51 6.59 -7.31
CA ASN A 41 4.26 6.88 -8.71
C ASN A 41 2.77 7.18 -9.00
N ILE A 42 1.89 6.83 -8.07
CA ILE A 42 0.47 7.23 -8.05
C ILE A 42 0.05 7.63 -6.61
N PRO A 43 -0.88 8.58 -6.44
CA PRO A 43 -1.25 9.09 -5.12
C PRO A 43 -2.28 8.22 -4.38
N VAL A 44 -2.05 6.90 -4.34
CA VAL A 44 -3.03 5.94 -3.82
C VAL A 44 -2.39 4.92 -2.90
N MET A 45 -3.09 4.61 -1.81
CA MET A 45 -2.72 3.52 -0.91
C MET A 45 -3.95 2.72 -0.46
N SER A 46 -3.78 1.42 -0.24
CA SER A 46 -4.84 0.57 0.31
C SER A 46 -4.82 0.56 1.84
N ALA A 47 -6.01 0.62 2.43
CA ALA A 47 -6.19 0.74 3.88
C ALA A 47 -5.74 -0.52 4.64
N GLY A 48 -5.15 -0.31 5.81
CA GLY A 48 -4.73 -1.38 6.74
C GLY A 48 -5.91 -2.02 7.47
N MET A 49 -6.81 -2.62 6.70
CA MET A 49 -8.03 -3.29 7.19
C MET A 49 -7.99 -4.78 6.85
N ASP A 50 -8.52 -5.60 7.75
CA ASP A 50 -8.43 -7.07 7.66
C ASP A 50 -9.25 -7.71 6.51
N THR A 51 -10.08 -6.92 5.84
CA THR A 51 -10.78 -7.31 4.61
C THR A 51 -10.27 -6.55 3.36
N VAL A 52 -9.15 -5.82 3.46
CA VAL A 52 -8.61 -5.01 2.35
C VAL A 52 -7.19 -5.39 2.00
N THR A 53 -6.24 -5.35 2.96
CA THR A 53 -4.81 -5.42 2.64
C THR A 53 -4.05 -6.49 3.41
N GLU A 54 -3.68 -7.53 2.71
CA GLU A 54 -2.61 -8.48 3.01
C GLU A 54 -1.59 -8.47 1.86
N HIS A 55 -0.62 -9.40 1.85
CA HIS A 55 0.47 -9.38 0.86
C HIS A 55 -0.01 -9.31 -0.61
N ARG A 56 -1.10 -10.00 -0.99
CA ARG A 56 -1.61 -9.99 -2.36
C ARG A 56 -2.01 -8.59 -2.82
N MET A 57 -2.79 -7.89 -1.99
CA MET A 57 -3.21 -6.51 -2.24
C MET A 57 -2.00 -5.56 -2.22
N ALA A 58 -1.09 -5.70 -1.25
CA ALA A 58 0.08 -4.84 -1.13
C ALA A 58 1.01 -4.98 -2.35
N ILE A 59 1.22 -6.20 -2.85
CA ILE A 59 1.98 -6.46 -4.07
C ILE A 59 1.32 -5.79 -5.28
N ALA A 60 0.01 -5.97 -5.46
CA ALA A 60 -0.73 -5.39 -6.58
C ALA A 60 -0.70 -3.86 -6.56
N MET A 61 -0.90 -3.25 -5.38
CA MET A 61 -0.80 -1.80 -5.17
C MET A 61 0.57 -1.24 -5.53
N ALA A 62 1.64 -1.87 -5.02
CA ALA A 62 3.01 -1.43 -5.29
C ALA A 62 3.38 -1.58 -6.77
N ARG A 63 2.94 -2.64 -7.45
CA ARG A 63 3.11 -2.83 -8.90
C ARG A 63 2.50 -1.72 -9.74
N GLN A 64 1.37 -1.18 -9.30
CA GLN A 64 0.72 -0.05 -9.96
C GLN A 64 1.31 1.31 -9.58
N GLY A 65 2.26 1.36 -8.65
CA GLY A 65 2.97 2.56 -8.23
C GLY A 65 2.48 3.21 -6.93
N GLY A 66 1.50 2.59 -6.26
CA GLY A 66 1.01 2.96 -4.94
C GLY A 66 1.69 2.17 -3.83
N ILE A 67 1.02 2.04 -2.69
CA ILE A 67 1.49 1.25 -1.55
C ILE A 67 0.32 0.58 -0.81
N GLY A 68 0.50 -0.65 -0.35
CA GLY A 68 -0.45 -1.32 0.53
C GLY A 68 0.00 -1.29 1.98
N ILE A 69 -0.95 -1.12 2.90
CA ILE A 69 -0.71 -1.16 4.34
C ILE A 69 -1.25 -2.46 4.91
N ILE A 70 -0.35 -3.36 5.28
CA ILE A 70 -0.72 -4.65 5.90
C ILE A 70 -1.42 -4.39 7.24
N HIS A 71 -2.59 -4.97 7.44
CA HIS A 71 -3.36 -4.78 8.67
C HIS A 71 -2.71 -5.44 9.88
N LYS A 72 -3.07 -4.99 11.09
CA LYS A 72 -2.52 -5.49 12.36
C LYS A 72 -3.38 -6.56 13.04
N ASN A 73 -4.53 -6.93 12.50
CA ASN A 73 -5.42 -7.95 13.07
C ASN A 73 -4.88 -9.38 12.83
N MET A 74 -3.65 -9.59 13.24
CA MET A 74 -2.92 -10.84 13.18
C MET A 74 -1.76 -10.81 14.18
N SER A 75 -1.10 -11.94 14.42
CA SER A 75 0.07 -11.96 15.30
C SER A 75 1.21 -11.10 14.74
N ILE A 76 2.18 -10.77 15.59
CA ILE A 76 3.37 -10.01 15.19
C ILE A 76 4.12 -10.76 14.10
N GLU A 77 4.30 -12.07 14.27
CA GLU A 77 5.01 -12.96 13.36
C GLU A 77 4.29 -13.07 12.01
N GLN A 78 2.96 -13.23 12.03
CA GLN A 78 2.16 -13.28 10.81
C GLN A 78 2.23 -11.97 10.01
N GLN A 79 2.16 -10.82 10.68
CA GLN A 79 2.27 -9.53 10.01
C GLN A 79 3.66 -9.31 9.40
N ALA A 80 4.72 -9.68 10.13
CA ALA A 80 6.09 -9.64 9.61
C ALA A 80 6.26 -10.58 8.40
N GLU A 81 5.65 -11.78 8.44
CA GLU A 81 5.65 -12.70 7.29
C GLU A 81 4.92 -12.11 6.07
N GLU A 82 3.79 -11.43 6.27
CA GLU A 82 3.07 -10.75 5.20
C GLU A 82 3.94 -9.65 4.54
N VAL A 83 4.65 -8.87 5.34
CA VAL A 83 5.63 -7.86 4.85
C VAL A 83 6.76 -8.54 4.08
N ASP A 84 7.35 -9.61 4.60
CA ASP A 84 8.42 -10.38 3.95
C ASP A 84 7.98 -10.95 2.59
N LYS A 85 6.74 -11.46 2.48
CA LYS A 85 6.16 -11.91 1.20
C LYS A 85 6.13 -10.81 0.15
N VAL A 86 5.81 -9.58 0.54
CA VAL A 86 5.83 -8.43 -0.38
C VAL A 86 7.26 -8.11 -0.79
N LYS A 87 8.18 -8.00 0.16
CA LYS A 87 9.59 -7.67 -0.09
C LYS A 87 10.29 -8.69 -0.98
N ARG A 88 9.90 -9.97 -0.89
CA ARG A 88 10.45 -11.05 -1.72
C ARG A 88 9.74 -11.24 -3.06
N SER A 89 8.60 -10.59 -3.28
CA SER A 89 7.80 -10.79 -4.50
C SER A 89 8.48 -10.26 -5.76
N GLU A 90 9.27 -9.21 -5.63
CA GLU A 90 10.09 -8.63 -6.70
C GLU A 90 11.39 -8.10 -6.17
N ASN A 91 12.45 -8.40 -6.92
CA ASN A 91 13.78 -7.89 -6.63
C ASN A 91 14.38 -7.36 -7.94
N GLY A 92 15.11 -6.26 -7.90
CA GLY A 92 15.95 -5.84 -9.00
C GLY A 92 17.17 -6.75 -9.06
N VAL A 93 18.03 -6.61 -8.06
CA VAL A 93 19.11 -7.56 -7.73
C VAL A 93 18.82 -8.11 -6.35
N ILE A 94 18.69 -9.43 -6.22
CA ILE A 94 18.60 -10.07 -4.91
C ILE A 94 19.97 -9.95 -4.26
N THR A 95 20.14 -9.05 -3.30
CA THR A 95 21.44 -8.71 -2.69
C THR A 95 21.94 -9.72 -1.66
N ASP A 96 21.08 -10.60 -1.18
CA ASP A 96 21.43 -11.70 -0.26
C ASP A 96 20.63 -12.95 -0.67
N PRO A 97 21.02 -13.59 -1.79
CA PRO A 97 20.31 -14.75 -2.29
C PRO A 97 20.55 -15.94 -1.37
N PHE A 98 19.50 -16.73 -1.16
CA PHE A 98 19.68 -18.04 -0.54
C PHE A 98 20.74 -18.83 -1.27
N SER A 99 21.67 -19.39 -0.54
CA SER A 99 22.70 -20.28 -1.07
C SER A 99 22.81 -21.55 -0.21
N LEU A 100 23.27 -22.62 -0.83
CA LEU A 100 23.55 -23.89 -0.17
C LEU A 100 25.01 -24.31 -0.44
N SER A 101 25.55 -25.18 0.42
CA SER A 101 26.85 -25.77 0.20
C SER A 101 26.75 -26.98 -0.76
N PRO A 102 27.78 -27.28 -1.55
CA PRO A 102 27.85 -28.51 -2.37
C PRO A 102 27.58 -29.79 -1.59
N GLU A 103 27.81 -29.78 -0.28
CA GLU A 103 27.65 -30.93 0.61
C GLU A 103 26.22 -31.16 1.13
N HIS A 104 25.31 -30.18 0.91
CA HIS A 104 23.88 -30.39 1.16
C HIS A 104 23.29 -31.40 0.18
N THR A 105 22.13 -31.94 0.53
CA THR A 105 21.41 -32.92 -0.30
C THR A 105 20.48 -32.25 -1.29
N LEU A 106 20.05 -32.98 -2.31
CA LEU A 106 19.00 -32.50 -3.23
C LEU A 106 17.68 -32.27 -2.50
N ALA A 107 17.39 -33.05 -1.44
CA ALA A 107 16.21 -32.81 -0.57
C ALA A 107 16.28 -31.46 0.12
N ASP A 108 17.45 -31.01 0.58
CA ASP A 108 17.62 -29.68 1.17
C ASP A 108 17.35 -28.59 0.15
N ALA A 109 17.82 -28.77 -1.08
CA ALA A 109 17.58 -27.82 -2.16
C ALA A 109 16.10 -27.74 -2.55
N ASP A 110 15.44 -28.89 -2.68
CA ASP A 110 14.00 -28.98 -3.00
C ASP A 110 13.14 -28.35 -1.90
N ALA A 111 13.43 -28.67 -0.63
CA ALA A 111 12.75 -28.09 0.53
C ALA A 111 12.90 -26.55 0.57
N LEU A 112 14.11 -26.04 0.31
CA LEU A 112 14.37 -24.60 0.26
C LEU A 112 13.61 -23.95 -0.89
N MET A 113 13.64 -24.54 -2.09
CA MET A 113 12.93 -24.04 -3.25
C MET A 113 11.40 -24.05 -3.05
N ALA A 114 10.86 -25.11 -2.45
CA ALA A 114 9.43 -25.22 -2.13
C ALA A 114 9.01 -24.17 -1.09
N LYS A 115 9.75 -24.05 0.01
CA LYS A 115 9.47 -23.13 1.12
C LYS A 115 9.41 -21.67 0.63
N PHE A 116 10.36 -21.27 -0.19
CA PHE A 116 10.47 -19.87 -0.65
C PHE A 116 9.94 -19.64 -2.07
N ARG A 117 9.35 -20.66 -2.70
CA ARG A 117 8.79 -20.63 -4.07
C ARG A 117 9.78 -20.10 -5.10
N ILE A 118 11.05 -20.47 -4.95
CA ILE A 118 12.13 -20.13 -5.88
C ILE A 118 12.46 -21.34 -6.77
N SER A 119 12.96 -21.08 -7.98
CA SER A 119 13.20 -22.13 -8.99
C SER A 119 14.68 -22.47 -9.15
N GLY A 120 15.52 -22.06 -8.22
CA GLY A 120 16.95 -22.41 -8.21
C GLY A 120 17.74 -21.60 -7.19
N VAL A 121 18.86 -22.18 -6.78
CA VAL A 121 19.67 -21.71 -5.66
C VAL A 121 21.14 -21.68 -6.10
N PRO A 122 21.86 -20.55 -5.93
CA PRO A 122 23.31 -20.52 -6.04
C PRO A 122 23.97 -21.44 -4.99
N ILE A 123 25.04 -22.08 -5.39
CA ILE A 123 25.81 -22.99 -4.51
C ILE A 123 27.14 -22.33 -4.22
N THR A 124 27.48 -22.26 -2.92
CA THR A 124 28.67 -21.55 -2.46
C THR A 124 29.53 -22.43 -1.52
N GLU A 125 30.84 -22.23 -1.59
CA GLU A 125 31.80 -22.67 -0.57
C GLU A 125 32.24 -21.43 0.21
N GLY A 126 31.76 -21.30 1.44
CA GLY A 126 31.83 -20.04 2.17
C GLY A 126 31.03 -18.96 1.43
N LYS A 127 31.72 -17.93 0.93
CA LYS A 127 31.10 -16.86 0.09
C LYS A 127 31.29 -17.08 -1.40
N LYS A 128 32.21 -17.97 -1.80
CA LYS A 128 32.59 -18.16 -3.20
C LYS A 128 31.54 -18.96 -3.95
N LEU A 129 31.08 -18.45 -5.08
CA LEU A 129 30.16 -19.15 -5.96
C LEU A 129 30.87 -20.31 -6.65
N VAL A 130 30.35 -21.54 -6.50
CA VAL A 130 30.90 -22.77 -7.10
C VAL A 130 29.90 -23.46 -8.03
N GLY A 131 28.63 -23.11 -7.98
CA GLY A 131 27.61 -23.73 -8.81
C GLY A 131 26.24 -23.07 -8.70
N ILE A 132 25.30 -23.63 -9.42
CA ILE A 132 23.89 -23.32 -9.31
C ILE A 132 23.07 -24.59 -9.50
N ILE A 133 22.01 -24.76 -8.70
CA ILE A 133 21.05 -25.84 -8.85
C ILE A 133 19.65 -25.25 -9.10
N THR A 134 18.89 -25.88 -9.97
CA THR A 134 17.57 -25.38 -10.39
C THR A 134 16.54 -26.50 -10.39
N ASN A 135 15.23 -26.15 -10.44
CA ASN A 135 14.16 -27.15 -10.60
C ASN A 135 14.35 -28.03 -11.84
N ARG A 136 15.04 -27.53 -12.86
CA ARG A 136 15.35 -28.32 -14.08
C ARG A 136 16.32 -29.45 -13.76
N ASP A 137 17.28 -29.22 -12.90
CA ASP A 137 18.26 -30.22 -12.46
C ASP A 137 17.61 -31.29 -11.57
N LEU A 138 16.59 -30.91 -10.77
CA LEU A 138 15.86 -31.81 -9.89
C LEU A 138 14.76 -32.62 -10.58
N LYS A 139 14.25 -32.13 -11.72
CA LYS A 139 13.02 -32.64 -12.37
C LYS A 139 13.05 -34.12 -12.74
N PHE A 140 14.22 -34.64 -13.06
CA PHE A 140 14.40 -36.03 -13.49
C PHE A 140 15.15 -36.87 -12.48
N GLU A 141 15.45 -36.30 -11.30
CA GLU A 141 16.15 -37.02 -10.24
C GLU A 141 15.15 -37.80 -9.38
N THR A 142 15.52 -38.99 -9.03
CA THR A 142 14.71 -39.91 -8.21
C THR A 142 15.30 -40.13 -6.83
N ASP A 143 16.61 -39.90 -6.68
CA ASP A 143 17.34 -40.04 -5.43
C ASP A 143 17.73 -38.67 -4.85
N PHE A 144 16.89 -38.14 -3.99
CA PHE A 144 17.12 -36.86 -3.32
C PHE A 144 18.11 -36.92 -2.16
N SER A 145 18.67 -38.10 -1.83
CA SER A 145 19.78 -38.23 -0.86
C SER A 145 21.14 -37.86 -1.43
N LYS A 146 21.27 -37.78 -2.76
CA LYS A 146 22.48 -37.32 -3.45
C LYS A 146 22.94 -35.95 -3.00
N LYS A 147 24.24 -35.69 -3.06
CA LYS A 147 24.82 -34.38 -2.79
C LYS A 147 24.58 -33.43 -3.95
N ILE A 148 24.37 -32.14 -3.63
CA ILE A 148 24.14 -31.07 -4.63
C ILE A 148 25.28 -31.03 -5.67
N LYS A 149 26.54 -31.24 -5.24
CA LYS A 149 27.73 -31.26 -6.12
C LYS A 149 27.65 -32.27 -7.28
N GLU A 150 26.85 -33.31 -7.14
CA GLU A 150 26.68 -34.34 -8.18
C GLU A 150 25.74 -33.93 -9.29
N CYS A 151 24.84 -33.01 -9.02
CA CYS A 151 23.77 -32.58 -9.95
C CYS A 151 23.82 -31.10 -10.33
N MET A 152 24.54 -30.25 -9.59
CA MET A 152 24.63 -28.83 -9.85
C MET A 152 25.36 -28.49 -11.16
N THR A 153 25.00 -27.42 -11.79
CA THR A 153 25.80 -26.81 -12.87
C THR A 153 26.99 -26.09 -12.23
N SER A 154 28.20 -26.59 -12.44
CA SER A 154 29.45 -25.99 -11.93
C SER A 154 30.38 -25.47 -13.03
N LYS A 155 30.25 -26.01 -14.26
CA LYS A 155 31.03 -25.58 -15.41
C LYS A 155 30.24 -24.60 -16.30
N GLY A 156 30.93 -23.57 -16.82
CA GLY A 156 30.29 -22.58 -17.70
C GLY A 156 29.24 -21.73 -17.00
N LEU A 157 29.45 -21.41 -15.75
CA LEU A 157 28.60 -20.49 -15.01
C LEU A 157 28.57 -19.13 -15.70
N VAL A 158 27.38 -18.65 -15.98
CA VAL A 158 27.17 -17.30 -16.49
C VAL A 158 26.95 -16.37 -15.30
N THR A 159 27.82 -15.40 -15.14
CA THR A 159 27.80 -14.45 -14.03
C THR A 159 27.95 -13.03 -14.54
N ALA A 160 27.67 -12.05 -13.69
CA ALA A 160 27.95 -10.64 -13.94
C ALA A 160 28.58 -9.98 -12.69
N LYS A 161 29.14 -8.79 -12.87
CA LYS A 161 29.70 -8.00 -11.79
C LYS A 161 28.65 -7.14 -11.13
N GLU A 162 28.92 -6.71 -9.90
CA GLU A 162 28.12 -5.69 -9.22
C GLU A 162 27.97 -4.42 -10.07
N GLY A 163 26.81 -3.77 -9.98
CA GLY A 163 26.49 -2.55 -10.73
C GLY A 163 25.92 -2.77 -12.13
N ILE A 164 25.76 -4.02 -12.56
CA ILE A 164 25.11 -4.33 -13.84
C ILE A 164 23.64 -3.84 -13.85
N THR A 165 23.23 -3.25 -14.96
CA THR A 165 21.82 -2.88 -15.18
C THR A 165 20.95 -4.08 -15.52
N LEU A 166 19.64 -3.99 -15.27
CA LEU A 166 18.68 -5.07 -15.65
C LEU A 166 18.63 -5.29 -17.17
N GLU A 167 18.86 -4.23 -17.98
CA GLU A 167 18.93 -4.35 -19.43
C GLU A 167 20.16 -5.13 -19.91
N GLU A 168 21.30 -4.88 -19.33
CA GLU A 168 22.52 -5.63 -19.61
C GLU A 168 22.39 -7.08 -19.15
N ALA A 169 21.84 -7.29 -17.95
CA ALA A 169 21.54 -8.63 -17.43
C ALA A 169 20.61 -9.41 -18.37
N LYS A 170 19.58 -8.75 -18.90
CA LYS A 170 18.67 -9.35 -19.90
C LYS A 170 19.41 -9.82 -21.17
N LYS A 171 20.33 -9.00 -21.69
CA LYS A 171 21.14 -9.35 -22.88
C LYS A 171 22.03 -10.56 -22.60
N ILE A 172 22.67 -10.61 -21.42
CA ILE A 172 23.51 -11.74 -21.01
C ILE A 172 22.67 -13.02 -20.87
N LEU A 173 21.54 -12.95 -20.17
CA LEU A 173 20.63 -14.08 -19.98
C LEU A 173 20.08 -14.62 -21.30
N ALA A 174 19.66 -13.70 -22.20
CA ALA A 174 19.15 -14.06 -23.53
C ALA A 174 20.21 -14.76 -24.38
N LYS A 175 21.43 -14.21 -24.43
CA LYS A 175 22.56 -14.80 -25.18
C LYS A 175 22.94 -16.17 -24.63
N ALA A 176 22.97 -16.32 -23.31
CA ALA A 176 23.32 -17.56 -22.64
C ALA A 176 22.16 -18.57 -22.56
N ARG A 177 20.93 -18.18 -22.89
CA ARG A 177 19.69 -18.96 -22.73
C ARG A 177 19.53 -19.49 -21.28
N LYS A 178 19.83 -18.62 -20.31
CA LYS A 178 19.71 -18.90 -18.88
C LYS A 178 18.61 -18.02 -18.25
N GLU A 179 18.07 -18.49 -17.13
CA GLU A 179 17.00 -17.79 -16.40
C GLU A 179 17.51 -17.05 -15.16
N LYS A 180 18.75 -17.34 -14.73
CA LYS A 180 19.36 -16.80 -13.53
C LYS A 180 20.78 -16.36 -13.79
N LEU A 181 21.12 -15.19 -13.25
CA LEU A 181 22.42 -14.55 -13.38
C LEU A 181 22.97 -14.24 -11.99
N PRO A 182 23.84 -15.09 -11.43
CA PRO A 182 24.56 -14.75 -10.21
C PRO A 182 25.45 -13.52 -10.42
N ILE A 183 25.44 -12.64 -9.45
CA ILE A 183 26.28 -11.42 -9.41
C ILE A 183 27.42 -11.72 -8.44
N VAL A 184 28.64 -11.48 -8.89
CA VAL A 184 29.85 -11.78 -8.13
C VAL A 184 30.80 -10.59 -8.09
N ASP A 185 31.65 -10.53 -7.05
CA ASP A 185 32.81 -9.61 -6.98
C ASP A 185 34.02 -10.15 -7.76
N ASP A 186 35.16 -9.46 -7.65
CA ASP A 186 36.40 -9.84 -8.34
C ASP A 186 37.01 -11.16 -7.82
N ASP A 187 36.71 -11.52 -6.58
CA ASP A 187 37.15 -12.79 -5.96
C ASP A 187 36.17 -13.94 -6.20
N PHE A 188 35.13 -13.71 -7.02
CA PHE A 188 34.05 -14.63 -7.34
C PHE A 188 33.15 -14.98 -6.14
N ASN A 189 33.06 -14.08 -5.14
CA ASN A 189 32.09 -14.21 -4.06
C ASN A 189 30.70 -13.81 -4.54
N LEU A 190 29.70 -14.58 -4.14
CA LEU A 190 28.30 -14.29 -4.44
C LEU A 190 27.86 -12.99 -3.75
N LYS A 191 27.38 -12.03 -4.53
CA LYS A 191 26.88 -10.73 -4.08
C LYS A 191 25.39 -10.54 -4.36
N GLY A 192 24.86 -11.27 -5.33
CA GLY A 192 23.47 -11.14 -5.71
C GLY A 192 23.03 -12.17 -6.72
N LEU A 193 21.77 -12.09 -7.07
CA LEU A 193 21.13 -12.89 -8.10
C LEU A 193 20.10 -12.07 -8.86
N ILE A 194 20.14 -12.10 -10.18
CA ILE A 194 19.10 -11.53 -11.06
C ILE A 194 18.41 -12.71 -11.75
N THR A 195 17.07 -12.67 -11.82
CA THR A 195 16.30 -13.66 -12.56
C THR A 195 15.57 -13.03 -13.75
N ILE A 196 15.33 -13.83 -14.79
CA ILE A 196 14.56 -13.35 -15.96
C ILE A 196 13.14 -12.91 -15.54
N LYS A 197 12.55 -13.57 -14.54
CA LYS A 197 11.22 -13.21 -14.01
C LYS A 197 11.20 -11.82 -13.40
N ASP A 198 12.27 -11.39 -12.70
CA ASP A 198 12.34 -10.06 -12.13
C ASP A 198 12.46 -8.99 -13.21
N ILE A 199 13.21 -9.29 -14.29
CA ILE A 199 13.31 -8.44 -15.47
C ILE A 199 11.95 -8.31 -16.19
N GLU A 200 11.25 -9.43 -16.40
CA GLU A 200 9.91 -9.44 -17.01
C GLU A 200 8.90 -8.64 -16.20
N LYS A 201 8.93 -8.78 -14.88
CA LYS A 201 8.07 -7.99 -13.97
C LYS A 201 8.40 -6.49 -14.04
N SER A 202 9.69 -6.13 -14.10
CA SER A 202 10.10 -4.74 -14.25
C SER A 202 9.61 -4.11 -15.56
N ILE A 203 9.58 -4.88 -16.64
CA ILE A 203 9.04 -4.45 -17.93
C ILE A 203 7.50 -4.35 -17.88
N LYS A 204 6.85 -5.34 -17.25
CA LYS A 204 5.39 -5.39 -17.13
C LYS A 204 4.83 -4.29 -16.25
N TYR A 205 5.55 -3.93 -15.17
CA TYR A 205 5.13 -2.95 -14.17
C TYR A 205 6.13 -1.78 -14.07
N PRO A 206 6.22 -0.92 -15.09
CA PRO A 206 7.21 0.15 -15.15
C PRO A 206 6.97 1.24 -14.09
N LEU A 207 5.75 1.34 -13.58
CA LEU A 207 5.38 2.30 -12.54
C LEU A 207 5.52 1.73 -11.12
N ALA A 208 6.00 0.48 -10.95
CA ALA A 208 6.08 -0.14 -9.63
C ALA A 208 6.84 0.74 -8.63
N ALA A 209 6.24 0.92 -7.44
CA ALA A 209 6.84 1.64 -6.33
C ALA A 209 7.85 0.72 -5.63
N LYS A 210 9.13 1.07 -5.68
CA LYS A 210 10.24 0.24 -5.23
C LYS A 210 11.19 1.02 -4.33
N ASP A 211 11.83 0.29 -3.41
CA ASP A 211 12.91 0.80 -2.60
C ASP A 211 14.24 0.87 -3.39
N SER A 212 15.30 1.36 -2.75
CA SER A 212 16.62 1.49 -3.35
C SER A 212 17.25 0.15 -3.79
N GLN A 213 16.74 -0.97 -3.30
CA GLN A 213 17.18 -2.33 -3.67
C GLN A 213 16.29 -2.96 -4.75
N GLY A 214 15.31 -2.21 -5.29
CA GLY A 214 14.41 -2.69 -6.32
C GLY A 214 13.29 -3.61 -5.81
N ARG A 215 13.07 -3.67 -4.48
CA ARG A 215 11.97 -4.41 -3.87
C ARG A 215 10.73 -3.54 -3.77
N LEU A 216 9.55 -4.15 -3.88
CA LEU A 216 8.28 -3.43 -3.75
C LEU A 216 8.16 -2.73 -2.38
N LEU A 217 7.60 -1.51 -2.39
CA LEU A 217 7.28 -0.79 -1.17
C LEU A 217 6.08 -1.42 -0.47
N VAL A 218 6.16 -1.47 0.87
CA VAL A 218 5.09 -1.97 1.72
C VAL A 218 5.06 -1.24 3.06
N GLY A 219 3.86 -0.91 3.51
CA GLY A 219 3.64 -0.41 4.86
C GLY A 219 2.92 -1.41 5.75
N ALA A 220 2.92 -1.17 7.03
CA ALA A 220 2.21 -2.00 8.01
C ALA A 220 1.57 -1.15 9.11
N GLY A 221 0.33 -1.51 9.46
CA GLY A 221 -0.40 -0.89 10.56
C GLY A 221 0.12 -1.34 11.92
N ILE A 222 0.22 -0.42 12.85
CA ILE A 222 0.55 -0.66 14.26
C ILE A 222 -0.46 0.04 15.15
N GLY A 223 -0.60 -0.43 16.37
CA GLY A 223 -1.47 0.17 17.40
C GLY A 223 -0.69 0.74 18.56
N ILE A 224 -1.43 1.17 19.57
CA ILE A 224 -0.88 1.78 20.83
C ILE A 224 -0.78 0.76 21.98
N THR A 225 -0.75 -0.53 21.67
CA THR A 225 -0.65 -1.61 22.64
C THR A 225 0.71 -1.63 23.35
N ALA A 226 0.78 -2.26 24.53
CA ALA A 226 2.02 -2.35 25.31
C ALA A 226 3.18 -3.00 24.54
N ASN A 227 2.88 -3.93 23.61
CA ASN A 227 3.86 -4.61 22.76
C ASN A 227 4.08 -3.92 21.40
N CYS A 228 3.74 -2.64 21.28
CA CYS A 228 3.90 -1.88 20.04
C CYS A 228 5.34 -1.93 19.51
N LEU A 229 6.34 -1.75 20.39
CA LEU A 229 7.75 -1.77 20.00
C LEU A 229 8.23 -3.14 19.53
N ASP A 230 7.71 -4.24 20.09
CA ASP A 230 8.03 -5.60 19.64
C ASP A 230 7.50 -5.83 18.21
N ARG A 231 6.28 -5.33 17.93
CA ARG A 231 5.71 -5.37 16.59
C ARG A 231 6.53 -4.54 15.60
N VAL A 232 6.91 -3.33 15.97
CA VAL A 232 7.76 -2.47 15.13
C VAL A 232 9.10 -3.16 14.84
N GLU A 233 9.74 -3.78 15.84
CA GLU A 233 10.99 -4.51 15.68
C GLU A 233 10.87 -5.66 14.68
N ALA A 234 9.83 -6.47 14.78
CA ALA A 234 9.58 -7.56 13.84
C ALA A 234 9.35 -7.05 12.41
N LEU A 235 8.62 -5.93 12.25
CA LEU A 235 8.37 -5.30 10.95
C LEU A 235 9.64 -4.70 10.35
N VAL A 236 10.50 -4.07 11.16
CA VAL A 236 11.81 -3.55 10.73
C VAL A 236 12.70 -4.69 10.26
N ASN A 237 12.74 -5.80 11.00
CA ASN A 237 13.49 -7.01 10.62
C ASN A 237 12.97 -7.64 9.32
N ALA A 238 11.68 -7.46 9.00
CA ALA A 238 11.09 -7.84 7.73
C ALA A 238 11.29 -6.79 6.61
N ASN A 239 12.04 -5.72 6.85
CA ASN A 239 12.30 -4.61 5.93
C ASN A 239 11.06 -3.81 5.52
N VAL A 240 10.14 -3.54 6.44
CA VAL A 240 9.02 -2.64 6.19
C VAL A 240 9.53 -1.24 5.82
N ASP A 241 8.89 -0.58 4.86
CA ASP A 241 9.32 0.76 4.40
C ASP A 241 8.72 1.89 5.25
N VAL A 242 7.51 1.66 5.78
CA VAL A 242 6.79 2.64 6.60
C VAL A 242 5.84 1.93 7.54
N VAL A 243 5.68 2.46 8.74
CA VAL A 243 4.63 2.01 9.67
C VAL A 243 3.54 3.07 9.82
N VAL A 244 2.32 2.61 10.00
CA VAL A 244 1.14 3.47 10.20
C VAL A 244 0.64 3.28 11.62
N LEU A 245 0.90 4.25 12.48
CA LEU A 245 0.33 4.31 13.83
C LEU A 245 -1.11 4.77 13.71
N ASP A 246 -2.03 3.81 13.78
CA ASP A 246 -3.43 3.96 13.41
C ASP A 246 -4.35 3.92 14.65
N SER A 247 -5.04 5.03 14.89
CA SER A 247 -5.99 5.20 15.99
C SER A 247 -7.25 5.92 15.50
N ALA A 248 -8.37 5.66 16.14
CA ALA A 248 -9.61 6.39 15.90
C ALA A 248 -9.49 7.88 16.29
N HIS A 249 -8.57 8.21 17.21
CA HIS A 249 -8.29 9.58 17.63
C HIS A 249 -6.79 9.79 17.85
N GLY A 250 -6.10 10.25 16.80
CA GLY A 250 -4.65 10.47 16.81
C GLY A 250 -4.20 11.61 17.74
N HIS A 251 -5.03 12.63 17.95
CA HIS A 251 -4.74 13.74 18.86
C HIS A 251 -4.99 13.35 20.32
N SER A 252 -4.34 12.30 20.79
CA SER A 252 -4.43 11.81 22.17
C SER A 252 -3.04 11.58 22.78
N ALA A 253 -2.95 11.72 24.09
CA ALA A 253 -1.67 11.58 24.82
C ALA A 253 -1.01 10.22 24.59
N ASN A 254 -1.79 9.14 24.48
CA ASN A 254 -1.27 7.79 24.27
C ASN A 254 -0.66 7.62 22.87
N VAL A 255 -1.30 8.16 21.83
CA VAL A 255 -0.78 8.12 20.46
C VAL A 255 0.50 8.95 20.34
N ILE A 256 0.50 10.17 20.89
CA ILE A 256 1.67 11.07 20.88
C ILE A 256 2.85 10.42 21.61
N ARG A 257 2.62 9.81 22.79
CA ARG A 257 3.65 9.09 23.52
C ARG A 257 4.20 7.90 22.75
N CYS A 258 3.31 7.08 22.17
CA CYS A 258 3.71 5.93 21.37
C CYS A 258 4.55 6.34 20.14
N LEU A 259 4.14 7.39 19.44
CA LEU A 259 4.88 7.95 18.32
C LEU A 259 6.30 8.39 18.72
N LYS A 260 6.42 9.13 19.81
CA LYS A 260 7.73 9.55 20.35
C LYS A 260 8.63 8.35 20.69
N MET A 261 8.08 7.32 21.36
CA MET A 261 8.82 6.08 21.69
C MET A 261 9.33 5.36 20.43
N ILE A 262 8.51 5.28 19.38
CA ILE A 262 8.93 4.66 18.12
C ILE A 262 10.05 5.48 17.46
N LYS A 263 9.90 6.79 17.35
CA LYS A 263 10.91 7.68 16.74
C LYS A 263 12.20 7.76 17.53
N GLU A 264 12.15 7.61 18.86
CA GLU A 264 13.35 7.51 19.69
C GLU A 264 14.13 6.21 19.44
N LYS A 265 13.44 5.06 19.36
CA LYS A 265 14.08 3.75 19.11
C LYS A 265 14.48 3.56 17.64
N TYR A 266 13.68 4.09 16.69
CA TYR A 266 13.87 3.92 15.24
C TYR A 266 13.76 5.30 14.52
N PRO A 267 14.75 6.19 14.68
CA PRO A 267 14.68 7.55 14.12
C PRO A 267 14.55 7.59 12.60
N GLU A 268 15.14 6.63 11.90
CA GLU A 268 15.13 6.56 10.44
C GLU A 268 13.86 5.89 9.85
N LEU A 269 13.07 5.19 10.68
CA LEU A 269 11.84 4.54 10.23
C LEU A 269 10.77 5.61 9.97
N PRO A 270 10.24 5.72 8.74
CA PRO A 270 9.11 6.60 8.49
C PRO A 270 7.86 6.14 9.23
N VAL A 271 7.19 7.07 9.92
CA VAL A 271 5.96 6.81 10.65
C VAL A 271 4.85 7.74 10.17
N ILE A 272 3.79 7.16 9.65
CA ILE A 272 2.53 7.85 9.39
C ILE A 272 1.69 7.78 10.67
N ALA A 273 1.20 8.91 11.15
CA ALA A 273 0.37 8.93 12.35
C ALA A 273 -1.03 9.48 12.07
N GLY A 274 -2.03 8.95 12.74
CA GLY A 274 -3.42 9.38 12.63
C GLY A 274 -4.39 8.52 13.46
N ASN A 275 -5.72 8.77 13.32
CA ASN A 275 -6.30 9.78 12.45
C ASN A 275 -6.57 11.08 13.20
N VAL A 276 -6.46 12.17 12.50
CA VAL A 276 -6.84 13.50 12.98
C VAL A 276 -7.78 14.18 11.98
N ALA A 277 -8.41 15.28 12.39
CA ALA A 277 -9.30 16.06 11.54
C ALA A 277 -9.14 17.58 11.76
N THR A 278 -8.12 18.00 12.50
CA THR A 278 -7.90 19.40 12.88
C THR A 278 -6.44 19.80 12.72
N GLY A 279 -6.18 21.10 12.49
CA GLY A 279 -4.83 21.64 12.44
C GLY A 279 -4.06 21.44 13.75
N ALA A 280 -4.72 21.57 14.91
CA ALA A 280 -4.09 21.33 16.21
C ALA A 280 -3.60 19.88 16.37
N GLY A 281 -4.44 18.91 15.97
CA GLY A 281 -4.06 17.50 15.99
C GLY A 281 -2.90 17.19 15.02
N THR A 282 -2.92 17.81 13.85
CA THR A 282 -1.84 17.72 12.85
C THR A 282 -0.52 18.23 13.42
N ARG A 283 -0.52 19.43 14.00
CA ARG A 283 0.67 20.03 14.65
C ARG A 283 1.23 19.11 15.73
N ALA A 284 0.38 18.61 16.62
CA ALA A 284 0.79 17.73 17.72
C ALA A 284 1.48 16.45 17.23
N LEU A 285 0.99 15.84 16.16
CA LEU A 285 1.60 14.64 15.57
C LEU A 285 2.92 14.96 14.88
N ILE A 286 3.00 16.07 14.12
CA ILE A 286 4.24 16.48 13.45
C ILE A 286 5.33 16.79 14.47
N GLU A 287 5.03 17.54 15.52
CA GLU A 287 5.96 17.87 16.62
C GLU A 287 6.39 16.64 17.42
N ALA A 288 5.58 15.59 17.43
CA ALA A 288 5.93 14.28 18.00
C ALA A 288 6.79 13.40 17.08
N GLY A 289 7.04 13.82 15.83
CA GLY A 289 7.93 13.14 14.87
C GLY A 289 7.23 12.38 13.76
N ALA A 290 5.95 12.64 13.47
CA ALA A 290 5.28 12.03 12.32
C ALA A 290 5.89 12.48 10.99
N ASP A 291 6.15 11.53 10.10
CA ASP A 291 6.69 11.76 8.75
C ASP A 291 5.57 12.01 7.71
N ALA A 292 4.35 11.66 8.06
CA ALA A 292 3.11 12.03 7.37
C ALA A 292 1.94 11.97 8.35
N VAL A 293 0.87 12.71 8.07
CA VAL A 293 -0.33 12.74 8.93
C VAL A 293 -1.54 12.21 8.17
N LYS A 294 -2.22 11.24 8.75
CA LYS A 294 -3.41 10.61 8.19
C LYS A 294 -4.68 11.29 8.73
N VAL A 295 -5.51 11.77 7.80
CA VAL A 295 -6.65 12.66 8.07
C VAL A 295 -7.96 11.98 7.72
N GLY A 296 -8.86 11.92 8.70
CA GLY A 296 -10.21 11.40 8.51
C GLY A 296 -10.80 10.84 9.80
N ILE A 297 -11.82 11.50 10.34
CA ILE A 297 -12.60 11.03 11.49
C ILE A 297 -14.05 10.81 11.01
N GLY A 298 -14.40 9.54 10.84
CA GLY A 298 -15.75 9.11 10.49
C GLY A 298 -16.18 9.21 9.03
N PRO A 299 -15.33 9.47 7.99
CA PRO A 299 -15.81 9.55 6.60
C PRO A 299 -15.95 8.18 5.91
N GLY A 300 -15.40 7.10 6.47
CA GLY A 300 -15.43 5.76 5.86
C GLY A 300 -16.85 5.22 5.71
N SER A 301 -17.10 4.46 4.62
CA SER A 301 -18.42 3.92 4.29
C SER A 301 -18.99 2.93 5.33
N ILE A 302 -18.11 2.31 6.12
CA ILE A 302 -18.46 1.35 7.18
C ILE A 302 -18.26 1.93 8.59
N CYS A 303 -17.92 3.21 8.71
CA CYS A 303 -17.68 3.88 9.98
C CYS A 303 -18.96 4.45 10.53
N THR A 304 -19.24 4.22 11.82
CA THR A 304 -20.40 4.78 12.53
C THR A 304 -19.99 5.73 13.66
N THR A 305 -18.74 6.14 13.77
CA THR A 305 -18.23 7.06 14.81
C THR A 305 -19.06 8.34 14.90
N ARG A 306 -19.42 8.95 13.75
CA ARG A 306 -20.22 10.18 13.72
C ARG A 306 -21.62 10.00 14.29
N ILE A 307 -22.19 8.80 14.16
CA ILE A 307 -23.55 8.49 14.65
C ILE A 307 -23.49 8.02 16.11
N VAL A 308 -22.56 7.13 16.43
CA VAL A 308 -22.46 6.51 17.76
C VAL A 308 -21.86 7.48 18.79
N ALA A 309 -20.78 8.18 18.41
CA ALA A 309 -20.07 9.10 19.31
C ALA A 309 -20.43 10.58 19.08
N GLY A 310 -21.06 10.93 17.94
CA GLY A 310 -21.35 12.31 17.57
C GLY A 310 -20.11 13.11 17.17
N ILE A 311 -19.00 12.46 16.81
CA ILE A 311 -17.71 13.09 16.56
C ILE A 311 -17.30 12.91 15.09
N GLY A 312 -16.78 14.00 14.49
CA GLY A 312 -16.25 14.00 13.14
C GLY A 312 -16.13 15.38 12.54
N VAL A 313 -15.38 15.46 11.45
CA VAL A 313 -15.28 16.65 10.61
C VAL A 313 -15.50 16.22 9.17
N PRO A 314 -16.32 16.92 8.37
CA PRO A 314 -16.49 16.63 6.95
C PRO A 314 -15.15 16.67 6.22
N GLN A 315 -14.94 15.74 5.28
CA GLN A 315 -13.59 15.34 4.86
C GLN A 315 -12.82 16.44 4.12
N VAL A 316 -13.46 17.23 3.26
CA VAL A 316 -12.77 18.32 2.57
C VAL A 316 -12.28 19.37 3.58
N THR A 317 -13.13 19.75 4.54
CA THR A 317 -12.74 20.66 5.62
C THR A 317 -11.58 20.08 6.44
N ALA A 318 -11.67 18.81 6.82
CA ALA A 318 -10.61 18.16 7.59
C ALA A 318 -9.26 18.19 6.85
N ILE A 319 -9.25 17.85 5.55
CA ILE A 319 -8.03 17.87 4.74
C ILE A 319 -7.44 19.28 4.66
N MET A 320 -8.29 20.28 4.35
CA MET A 320 -7.85 21.68 4.23
C MET A 320 -7.25 22.23 5.54
N GLU A 321 -7.93 21.99 6.67
CA GLU A 321 -7.45 22.47 7.98
C GLU A 321 -6.15 21.79 8.41
N CYS A 322 -6.01 20.49 8.15
CA CYS A 322 -4.78 19.76 8.44
C CYS A 322 -3.65 20.19 7.50
N TYR A 323 -3.93 20.39 6.20
CA TYR A 323 -2.94 20.80 5.22
C TYR A 323 -2.37 22.18 5.47
N LYS A 324 -3.18 23.15 5.92
CA LYS A 324 -2.70 24.50 6.31
C LYS A 324 -1.52 24.41 7.29
N VAL A 325 -1.62 23.53 8.28
CA VAL A 325 -0.56 23.33 9.26
C VAL A 325 0.58 22.49 8.69
N ALA A 326 0.28 21.36 8.05
CA ALA A 326 1.29 20.44 7.56
C ALA A 326 2.21 21.06 6.49
N LYS A 327 1.68 21.98 5.67
CA LYS A 327 2.43 22.76 4.67
C LYS A 327 3.58 23.56 5.29
N GLU A 328 3.38 24.12 6.50
CA GLU A 328 4.41 24.90 7.22
C GLU A 328 5.65 24.03 7.55
N TYR A 329 5.45 22.73 7.76
CA TYR A 329 6.50 21.76 8.09
C TYR A 329 7.00 20.93 6.89
N GLY A 330 6.37 21.09 5.72
CA GLY A 330 6.62 20.26 4.54
C GLY A 330 6.28 18.79 4.77
N ILE A 331 5.26 18.49 5.59
CA ILE A 331 4.79 17.13 5.91
C ILE A 331 3.59 16.78 5.02
N PRO A 332 3.61 15.62 4.32
CA PRO A 332 2.47 15.18 3.51
C PRO A 332 1.23 14.84 4.35
N ILE A 333 0.06 15.10 3.76
CA ILE A 333 -1.25 14.70 4.30
C ILE A 333 -1.79 13.51 3.52
N ILE A 334 -2.29 12.52 4.22
CA ILE A 334 -2.98 11.36 3.65
C ILE A 334 -4.48 11.54 3.90
N ALA A 335 -5.25 11.65 2.82
CA ALA A 335 -6.70 11.71 2.87
C ALA A 335 -7.28 10.30 3.02
N ASP A 336 -7.81 9.98 4.20
CA ASP A 336 -8.29 8.64 4.55
C ASP A 336 -9.80 8.60 4.68
N GLY A 337 -10.45 7.89 3.75
CA GLY A 337 -11.88 7.62 3.76
C GLY A 337 -12.76 8.62 3.01
N GLY A 338 -13.98 8.19 2.74
CA GLY A 338 -15.02 9.00 2.08
C GLY A 338 -14.96 9.01 0.56
N ILE A 339 -13.96 8.40 -0.06
CA ILE A 339 -13.76 8.37 -1.51
C ILE A 339 -14.56 7.22 -2.13
N LYS A 340 -15.48 7.57 -3.04
CA LYS A 340 -16.38 6.65 -3.76
C LYS A 340 -16.09 6.61 -5.27
N TYR A 341 -15.56 7.70 -5.82
CA TYR A 341 -15.29 7.89 -7.24
C TYR A 341 -13.93 8.54 -7.48
N SER A 342 -13.38 8.41 -8.68
CA SER A 342 -12.10 9.02 -9.06
C SER A 342 -12.07 10.54 -8.94
N GLY A 343 -13.19 11.22 -9.21
CA GLY A 343 -13.30 12.67 -9.05
C GLY A 343 -13.08 13.16 -7.62
N GLU A 344 -13.38 12.31 -6.62
CA GLU A 344 -13.14 12.64 -5.21
C GLU A 344 -11.66 12.54 -4.84
N ILE A 345 -10.86 11.73 -5.56
CA ILE A 345 -9.39 11.75 -5.46
C ILE A 345 -8.86 13.10 -5.90
N THR A 346 -9.36 13.62 -7.03
CA THR A 346 -9.00 14.96 -7.52
C THR A 346 -9.33 16.04 -6.50
N LYS A 347 -10.54 15.99 -5.91
CA LYS A 347 -10.98 16.91 -4.85
C LYS A 347 -10.12 16.79 -3.58
N ALA A 348 -9.79 15.57 -3.15
CA ALA A 348 -8.96 15.33 -1.96
C ALA A 348 -7.54 15.91 -2.13
N ILE A 349 -6.95 15.76 -3.32
CA ILE A 349 -5.65 16.34 -3.65
C ILE A 349 -5.73 17.86 -3.71
N ALA A 350 -6.71 18.41 -4.40
CA ALA A 350 -6.90 19.87 -4.45
C ALA A 350 -7.13 20.50 -3.07
N ALA A 351 -7.72 19.73 -2.13
CA ALA A 351 -7.89 20.17 -0.74
C ALA A 351 -6.57 20.13 0.08
N GLY A 352 -5.51 19.51 -0.44
CA GLY A 352 -4.19 19.42 0.20
C GLY A 352 -3.67 17.99 0.46
N GLY A 353 -4.44 16.95 0.11
CA GLY A 353 -4.00 15.57 0.23
C GLY A 353 -2.84 15.25 -0.73
N SER A 354 -1.80 14.58 -0.23
CA SER A 354 -0.71 14.07 -1.07
C SER A 354 -0.99 12.66 -1.58
N VAL A 355 -1.65 11.85 -0.75
CA VAL A 355 -2.02 10.46 -1.04
C VAL A 355 -3.44 10.22 -0.51
N CYS A 356 -4.21 9.40 -1.22
CA CYS A 356 -5.53 8.96 -0.81
C CYS A 356 -5.49 7.51 -0.32
N MET A 357 -5.90 7.28 0.93
CA MET A 357 -6.12 5.94 1.46
C MET A 357 -7.56 5.51 1.21
N MET A 358 -7.74 4.32 0.65
CA MET A 358 -9.05 3.79 0.31
C MET A 358 -9.22 2.36 0.81
N GLY A 359 -10.40 2.07 1.39
CA GLY A 359 -10.82 0.74 1.83
C GLY A 359 -11.84 0.13 0.88
N SER A 360 -13.06 0.69 0.83
CA SER A 360 -14.19 0.16 0.04
C SER A 360 -13.89 0.03 -1.46
N MET A 361 -13.08 0.92 -2.01
CA MET A 361 -12.71 0.89 -3.42
C MET A 361 -11.94 -0.38 -3.79
N PHE A 362 -11.14 -0.91 -2.86
CA PHE A 362 -10.29 -2.10 -3.07
C PHE A 362 -10.83 -3.36 -2.41
N ALA A 363 -11.74 -3.26 -1.43
CA ALA A 363 -12.30 -4.42 -0.73
C ALA A 363 -13.00 -5.42 -1.67
N GLY A 364 -13.56 -4.96 -2.79
CA GLY A 364 -14.20 -5.79 -3.81
C GLY A 364 -13.25 -6.45 -4.81
N CYS A 365 -11.96 -6.16 -4.75
CA CYS A 365 -10.98 -6.67 -5.71
C CYS A 365 -10.52 -8.10 -5.37
N ASP A 366 -10.02 -8.81 -6.38
CA ASP A 366 -9.52 -10.20 -6.25
C ASP A 366 -8.41 -10.35 -5.21
N GLU A 367 -7.61 -9.32 -5.04
CA GLU A 367 -6.42 -9.34 -4.18
C GLU A 367 -6.74 -9.04 -2.70
N ALA A 368 -7.94 -8.52 -2.41
CA ALA A 368 -8.39 -8.31 -1.04
C ALA A 368 -8.63 -9.65 -0.31
N PRO A 369 -8.32 -9.75 1.01
CA PRO A 369 -8.43 -11.00 1.76
C PRO A 369 -9.87 -11.39 2.14
N GLY A 370 -10.84 -10.48 2.04
CA GLY A 370 -12.23 -10.76 2.36
C GLY A 370 -12.83 -11.91 1.53
N ASP A 371 -13.66 -12.73 2.16
CA ASP A 371 -14.30 -13.87 1.52
C ASP A 371 -15.28 -13.46 0.40
N PHE A 372 -15.44 -14.35 -0.57
CA PHE A 372 -16.44 -14.19 -1.60
C PHE A 372 -17.81 -14.62 -1.09
N GLU A 373 -18.84 -13.83 -1.41
CA GLU A 373 -20.24 -14.14 -1.18
C GLU A 373 -21.01 -14.11 -2.51
N LEU A 374 -21.92 -15.06 -2.67
CA LEU A 374 -22.91 -15.06 -3.75
C LEU A 374 -24.25 -14.60 -3.18
N PHE A 375 -24.77 -13.48 -3.65
CA PHE A 375 -26.06 -12.94 -3.23
C PHE A 375 -26.87 -12.48 -4.44
N GLN A 376 -28.11 -12.95 -4.56
CA GLN A 376 -29.00 -12.65 -5.69
C GLN A 376 -28.34 -12.84 -7.07
N GLY A 377 -27.55 -13.92 -7.21
CA GLY A 377 -26.85 -14.26 -8.45
C GLY A 377 -25.62 -13.39 -8.77
N ARG A 378 -25.23 -12.45 -7.91
CA ARG A 378 -24.06 -11.57 -8.09
C ARG A 378 -22.97 -11.90 -7.06
N LYS A 379 -21.73 -11.74 -7.47
CA LYS A 379 -20.56 -11.88 -6.59
C LYS A 379 -20.34 -10.62 -5.76
N TYR A 380 -20.07 -10.82 -4.50
CA TYR A 380 -19.67 -9.80 -3.53
C TYR A 380 -18.44 -10.26 -2.77
N LYS A 381 -17.80 -9.34 -2.07
CA LYS A 381 -16.76 -9.63 -1.07
C LYS A 381 -17.17 -9.05 0.28
N VAL A 382 -16.86 -9.78 1.35
CA VAL A 382 -17.02 -9.30 2.72
C VAL A 382 -16.15 -8.07 2.93
N TYR A 383 -16.72 -7.04 3.53
CA TYR A 383 -16.04 -5.82 3.90
C TYR A 383 -16.54 -5.35 5.26
N ARG A 384 -15.61 -5.11 6.19
CA ARG A 384 -15.97 -4.67 7.54
C ARG A 384 -15.09 -3.54 8.04
N GLY A 385 -15.67 -2.70 8.91
CA GLY A 385 -14.95 -1.66 9.62
C GLY A 385 -14.09 -2.24 10.73
N MET A 386 -12.95 -1.59 10.99
CA MET A 386 -12.08 -1.95 12.11
C MET A 386 -12.75 -1.74 13.47
N GLY A 387 -13.81 -0.90 13.53
CA GLY A 387 -14.68 -0.71 14.69
C GLY A 387 -15.89 -1.63 14.75
N SER A 388 -16.03 -2.62 13.86
CA SER A 388 -17.05 -3.66 13.94
C SER A 388 -16.74 -4.64 15.08
N ILE A 389 -17.76 -5.34 15.60
CA ILE A 389 -17.59 -6.27 16.71
C ILE A 389 -16.55 -7.33 16.35
N ALA A 390 -16.68 -7.99 15.21
CA ALA A 390 -15.76 -9.05 14.81
C ALA A 390 -14.33 -8.54 14.57
N ALA A 391 -14.14 -7.34 13.99
CA ALA A 391 -12.81 -6.78 13.84
C ALA A 391 -12.16 -6.44 15.20
N MET A 392 -12.95 -5.90 16.14
CA MET A 392 -12.48 -5.61 17.50
C MET A 392 -12.11 -6.88 18.27
N GLU A 393 -12.89 -7.95 18.15
CA GLU A 393 -12.59 -9.25 18.76
C GLU A 393 -11.30 -9.86 18.21
N ASN A 394 -10.96 -9.57 16.95
CA ASN A 394 -9.76 -10.05 16.27
C ASN A 394 -8.52 -9.15 16.42
N GLY A 395 -8.57 -8.07 17.23
CA GLY A 395 -7.36 -7.30 17.56
C GLY A 395 -7.42 -5.79 17.38
N SER A 396 -8.55 -5.18 16.95
CA SER A 396 -8.64 -3.73 16.75
C SER A 396 -9.24 -2.94 17.92
N LYS A 397 -9.41 -3.56 19.10
CA LYS A 397 -9.95 -2.90 20.31
C LYS A 397 -9.16 -1.67 20.75
N ASP A 398 -7.84 -1.73 20.63
CA ASP A 398 -6.92 -0.64 21.01
C ASP A 398 -7.12 0.62 20.15
N ARG A 399 -7.49 0.46 18.87
CA ARG A 399 -7.82 1.55 17.96
C ARG A 399 -8.93 2.46 18.52
N TYR A 400 -9.90 1.86 19.21
CA TYR A 400 -11.08 2.53 19.77
C TYR A 400 -11.02 2.71 21.30
N PHE A 401 -9.83 2.59 21.89
CA PHE A 401 -9.60 2.71 23.33
C PHE A 401 -10.42 1.72 24.18
N GLN A 402 -10.71 0.53 23.64
CA GLN A 402 -11.53 -0.49 24.30
C GLN A 402 -10.74 -1.77 24.61
N ALA A 403 -9.40 -1.69 24.71
CA ALA A 403 -8.54 -2.87 24.94
C ALA A 403 -8.98 -3.70 26.15
N ASP A 404 -9.35 -3.05 27.25
CA ASP A 404 -9.75 -3.66 28.53
C ASP A 404 -11.27 -3.78 28.70
N ALA A 405 -12.05 -3.45 27.68
CA ALA A 405 -13.51 -3.44 27.77
C ALA A 405 -14.07 -4.86 27.84
N LYS A 406 -14.92 -5.12 28.85
CA LYS A 406 -15.68 -6.39 28.99
C LYS A 406 -16.81 -6.52 27.98
N LYS A 407 -17.39 -5.41 27.55
CA LYS A 407 -18.44 -5.31 26.53
C LYS A 407 -18.05 -4.21 25.55
N LEU A 408 -18.08 -4.53 24.26
CA LEU A 408 -17.68 -3.62 23.20
C LEU A 408 -18.81 -2.67 22.80
N VAL A 409 -18.45 -1.45 22.45
CA VAL A 409 -19.32 -0.47 21.80
C VAL A 409 -18.77 -0.28 20.38
N PRO A 410 -19.42 -0.85 19.36
CA PRO A 410 -18.91 -0.78 17.98
C PRO A 410 -19.09 0.62 17.40
N GLU A 411 -18.09 1.04 16.64
CA GLU A 411 -18.08 2.27 15.82
C GLU A 411 -17.91 1.95 14.33
N GLY A 412 -18.32 0.79 13.93
CA GLY A 412 -18.30 0.31 12.55
C GLY A 412 -19.25 -0.86 12.34
N VAL A 413 -19.55 -1.10 11.07
CA VAL A 413 -20.43 -2.18 10.65
C VAL A 413 -19.70 -3.20 9.79
N GLU A 414 -20.32 -4.37 9.61
CA GLU A 414 -19.93 -5.40 8.65
C GLU A 414 -20.93 -5.41 7.50
N GLY A 415 -20.44 -5.65 6.30
CA GLY A 415 -21.25 -5.70 5.11
C GLY A 415 -20.50 -6.37 3.97
N ARG A 416 -20.98 -6.16 2.78
CA ARG A 416 -20.38 -6.65 1.56
C ARG A 416 -20.31 -5.55 0.51
N VAL A 417 -19.32 -5.63 -0.36
CA VAL A 417 -19.15 -4.75 -1.51
C VAL A 417 -19.20 -5.57 -2.79
N ALA A 418 -19.68 -4.96 -3.88
CA ALA A 418 -19.71 -5.62 -5.17
C ALA A 418 -18.31 -6.05 -5.60
N TYR A 419 -18.20 -7.24 -6.17
CA TYR A 419 -16.97 -7.71 -6.77
C TYR A 419 -16.58 -6.82 -7.95
N LYS A 420 -15.29 -6.45 -8.03
CA LYS A 420 -14.76 -5.47 -8.99
C LYS A 420 -13.67 -6.01 -9.94
N GLY A 421 -13.29 -7.29 -9.82
CA GLY A 421 -12.17 -7.85 -10.58
C GLY A 421 -10.81 -7.44 -10.00
N SER A 422 -9.83 -7.19 -10.85
CA SER A 422 -8.46 -6.91 -10.42
C SER A 422 -8.28 -5.50 -9.84
N VAL A 423 -7.30 -5.36 -8.93
CA VAL A 423 -6.84 -4.03 -8.46
C VAL A 423 -6.26 -3.21 -9.62
N GLU A 424 -5.57 -3.85 -10.57
CA GLU A 424 -4.97 -3.20 -11.73
C GLU A 424 -6.03 -2.43 -12.54
N ASP A 425 -7.16 -3.08 -12.87
CA ASP A 425 -8.25 -2.45 -13.61
C ASP A 425 -8.91 -1.31 -12.82
N THR A 426 -9.09 -1.52 -11.51
CA THR A 426 -9.65 -0.48 -10.62
C THR A 426 -8.73 0.74 -10.57
N ILE A 427 -7.43 0.57 -10.38
CA ILE A 427 -6.45 1.67 -10.35
C ILE A 427 -6.37 2.37 -11.71
N PHE A 428 -6.42 1.63 -12.81
CA PHE A 428 -6.43 2.23 -14.15
C PHE A 428 -7.57 3.23 -14.30
N GLN A 429 -8.80 2.86 -13.91
CA GLN A 429 -9.95 3.76 -13.96
C GLN A 429 -9.81 4.95 -13.01
N LEU A 430 -9.34 4.74 -11.80
CA LEU A 430 -9.15 5.81 -10.80
C LEU A 430 -8.11 6.83 -11.27
N MET A 431 -6.98 6.38 -11.77
CA MET A 431 -5.91 7.26 -12.27
C MET A 431 -6.30 7.96 -13.58
N GLY A 432 -7.08 7.30 -14.43
CA GLY A 432 -7.68 7.92 -15.60
C GLY A 432 -8.55 9.10 -15.25
N GLY A 433 -9.43 8.94 -14.24
CA GLY A 433 -10.27 10.02 -13.73
C GLY A 433 -9.48 11.18 -13.10
N LEU A 434 -8.45 10.86 -12.29
CA LEU A 434 -7.55 11.88 -11.72
C LEU A 434 -6.83 12.68 -12.82
N ARG A 435 -6.26 12.00 -13.81
CA ARG A 435 -5.57 12.65 -14.95
C ARG A 435 -6.52 13.56 -15.73
N SER A 436 -7.76 13.12 -15.93
CA SER A 436 -8.79 13.93 -16.56
C SER A 436 -9.10 15.20 -15.74
N GLY A 437 -9.31 15.05 -14.43
CA GLY A 437 -9.55 16.16 -13.52
C GLY A 437 -8.42 17.18 -13.50
N MET A 438 -7.16 16.71 -13.44
CA MET A 438 -5.98 17.57 -13.52
C MET A 438 -5.91 18.31 -14.86
N GLY A 439 -6.23 17.64 -15.96
CA GLY A 439 -6.33 18.24 -17.27
C GLY A 439 -7.37 19.38 -17.32
N TYR A 440 -8.58 19.17 -16.77
CA TYR A 440 -9.59 20.21 -16.67
C TYR A 440 -9.17 21.41 -15.80
N CYS A 441 -8.37 21.17 -14.76
CA CYS A 441 -7.84 22.24 -13.90
C CYS A 441 -6.59 22.92 -14.49
N GLY A 442 -6.03 22.44 -15.60
CA GLY A 442 -4.79 22.95 -16.19
C GLY A 442 -3.55 22.68 -15.35
N CYS A 443 -3.57 21.65 -14.49
CA CYS A 443 -2.51 21.32 -13.56
C CYS A 443 -1.66 20.15 -14.07
N ARG A 444 -0.34 20.33 -14.16
CA ARG A 444 0.62 19.32 -14.65
C ARG A 444 1.04 18.34 -13.56
N THR A 445 1.06 18.79 -12.30
CA THR A 445 1.55 18.04 -11.15
C THR A 445 0.54 18.04 -10.01
N ILE A 446 0.71 17.11 -9.08
CA ILE A 446 -0.06 17.04 -7.83
C ILE A 446 0.06 18.35 -7.03
N GLU A 447 1.25 18.92 -6.95
CA GLU A 447 1.48 20.19 -6.21
C GLU A 447 0.77 21.37 -6.88
N GLU A 448 0.79 21.45 -8.22
CA GLU A 448 0.01 22.48 -8.94
C GLU A 448 -1.49 22.36 -8.66
N LEU A 449 -2.03 21.14 -8.57
CA LEU A 449 -3.45 20.96 -8.24
C LEU A 449 -3.77 21.41 -6.81
N LYS A 450 -2.89 21.19 -5.84
CA LYS A 450 -3.05 21.70 -4.47
C LYS A 450 -3.02 23.23 -4.40
N GLU A 451 -2.20 23.87 -5.23
CA GLU A 451 -2.04 25.33 -5.23
C GLU A 451 -3.12 26.06 -6.05
N ASN A 452 -3.49 25.49 -7.19
CA ASN A 452 -4.33 26.15 -8.18
C ASN A 452 -5.77 25.64 -8.21
N GLY A 453 -6.07 24.51 -7.57
CA GLY A 453 -7.41 23.94 -7.51
C GLY A 453 -8.39 24.92 -6.83
N ARG A 454 -9.50 25.25 -7.51
CA ARG A 454 -10.53 26.14 -7.00
C ARG A 454 -11.84 25.40 -6.84
N PHE A 455 -12.39 25.45 -5.64
CA PHE A 455 -13.67 24.82 -5.33
C PHE A 455 -14.83 25.79 -5.47
N ILE A 456 -15.93 25.30 -6.04
CA ILE A 456 -17.23 25.90 -5.95
C ILE A 456 -18.13 25.03 -5.08
N LYS A 457 -18.82 25.66 -4.11
CA LYS A 457 -19.81 24.96 -3.27
C LYS A 457 -21.08 24.74 -4.08
N ILE A 458 -21.64 23.54 -3.99
CA ILE A 458 -22.83 23.15 -4.72
C ILE A 458 -24.00 22.83 -3.78
N SER A 459 -25.23 22.90 -4.33
CA SER A 459 -26.45 22.49 -3.63
C SER A 459 -26.73 20.98 -3.82
N ALA A 460 -27.64 20.44 -3.02
CA ALA A 460 -28.13 19.05 -3.22
C ALA A 460 -28.79 18.87 -4.61
N ALA A 461 -29.36 19.94 -5.21
CA ALA A 461 -29.88 19.87 -6.56
C ALA A 461 -28.76 19.75 -7.60
N ALA A 462 -27.67 20.50 -7.44
CA ALA A 462 -26.50 20.39 -8.31
C ALA A 462 -25.75 19.05 -8.14
N LEU A 463 -25.75 18.47 -6.94
CA LEU A 463 -25.24 17.10 -6.76
C LEU A 463 -26.06 16.09 -7.58
N ARG A 464 -27.38 16.20 -7.58
CA ARG A 464 -28.24 15.34 -8.41
C ARG A 464 -27.99 15.55 -9.90
N GLU A 465 -27.83 16.80 -10.35
CA GLU A 465 -27.46 17.14 -11.71
C GLU A 465 -26.11 16.53 -12.15
N SER A 466 -25.21 16.33 -11.21
CA SER A 466 -23.87 15.75 -11.46
C SER A 466 -23.90 14.26 -11.79
N HIS A 467 -24.97 13.56 -11.46
CA HIS A 467 -25.18 12.15 -11.81
C HIS A 467 -26.04 12.00 -13.05
N PRO A 468 -25.90 10.92 -13.83
CA PRO A 468 -26.85 10.64 -14.92
C PRO A 468 -28.29 10.68 -14.42
N HIS A 469 -29.13 11.48 -15.06
CA HIS A 469 -30.53 11.64 -14.71
C HIS A 469 -31.41 11.62 -15.95
N ASP A 470 -32.69 11.34 -15.78
CA ASP A 470 -33.68 11.27 -16.87
C ASP A 470 -33.37 10.21 -17.95
N ILE A 471 -32.52 9.25 -17.66
CA ILE A 471 -32.22 8.09 -18.51
C ILE A 471 -32.18 6.79 -17.71
N GLN A 472 -32.42 5.68 -18.37
CA GLN A 472 -32.12 4.36 -17.85
C GLN A 472 -30.77 3.89 -18.37
N ILE A 473 -29.81 3.61 -17.50
CA ILE A 473 -28.50 3.06 -17.88
C ILE A 473 -28.70 1.64 -18.36
N THR A 474 -28.43 1.38 -19.62
CA THR A 474 -28.55 0.06 -20.25
C THR A 474 -27.21 -0.67 -20.36
N LYS A 475 -26.09 0.05 -20.27
CA LYS A 475 -24.74 -0.46 -20.24
C LYS A 475 -23.94 0.29 -19.18
N GLU A 476 -23.49 -0.44 -18.18
CA GLU A 476 -22.68 0.14 -17.09
C GLU A 476 -21.29 0.58 -17.60
N ALA A 477 -20.81 1.71 -17.10
CA ALA A 477 -19.44 2.16 -17.31
C ALA A 477 -18.52 1.54 -16.26
N PRO A 478 -17.26 1.22 -16.60
CA PRO A 478 -16.34 0.55 -15.66
C PRO A 478 -15.95 1.42 -14.45
N ASN A 479 -16.22 2.72 -14.51
CA ASN A 479 -15.84 3.73 -13.50
C ASN A 479 -17.04 4.44 -12.88
N TYR A 480 -18.26 4.02 -13.19
CA TYR A 480 -19.47 4.61 -12.63
C TYR A 480 -20.47 3.53 -12.19
N PHE A 481 -20.80 3.54 -10.93
CA PHE A 481 -21.74 2.62 -10.30
C PHE A 481 -22.85 3.41 -9.63
N THR A 482 -24.08 3.02 -9.84
CA THR A 482 -25.21 3.48 -9.02
C THR A 482 -25.60 2.36 -8.08
N ASP A 483 -25.66 2.66 -6.78
CA ASP A 483 -26.40 1.82 -5.83
C ASP A 483 -27.90 2.02 -6.13
N GLN A 484 -28.37 1.46 -7.23
CA GLN A 484 -29.81 1.32 -7.41
C GLN A 484 -30.29 0.24 -6.43
N LYS A 485 -30.97 0.73 -5.39
CA LYS A 485 -31.77 -0.10 -4.50
C LYS A 485 -32.90 -0.81 -5.26
#